data_341d515e083f1dc291cd89e93363192d
#
_entry.id   341d515e083f1dc291cd89e93363192d
#
_cell.length_a   1.000
_cell.length_b   1.000
_cell.length_c   1.000
_cell.angle_alpha   90.00
_cell.angle_beta   90.00
_cell.angle_gamma   90.00
#
_symmetry.space_group_name_H-M   'P 1'
#
loop_
_entity.id
_entity.type
_entity.pdbx_description
1 polymer ?
#
loop_
_entity_poly.entity_id
_entity_poly.type
_entity_poly.pdbx_seq_one_letter_code
_entity_poly.pdbx_strand_id
1 'polypeptide(L)'
;MQKKLTNPIIPGFYPDPSICRVGEDYYLACSSFELCPGVPVFHSRDLAHWEQICYAMTLENGFHMERNSGVGGVMAPTLRYHDGLFYIINTNFSDRGNYIVTAENPAGPWSEPHWLDDVPGIDASLFFDDDGQAYILGTGDVWDNGTGVKERGIWLAKYDVEHFRMLGEPVTIFNSALRVGASPESPHLYHVGDYYYLIIAEGGTEHYHAVMAARSRELFGFYEGNPANPVMTHRHMGFQSPIINVGHADLVELPDGSWYAVLLASRLIEGKCKNLGRETFICPVVWERGWPLFSPKTGKIEWEYDAPLCLVRDAESLEGSGDAAAAGLWTDGNREEGAAGMPGEPGGDAGSGKSGFGLVREEFDSETLDFCWSFWGRPYRDFYKIADSALHLKCIRQSLAEELRPMTFDMEKSEAYETAFLACRQCSIHTTVTCKMKFLPAGQESAGLAVVQAMNHQYHLERAKSQGRQVLRLMLYTADYNVPPYFPGFASTTCEQVIAETPWEAEEIVLRLEIRGERFRVCFGETRDELRELCVADGELINPEKVGCMTGTMIGMYATGNGEDCENWAEFGWFEME
;
A
#
# COMPACT_ATOMS: atom_id res chain seq x y z
N MET A 1 -14.65 23.16 -17.31
CA MET A 1 -15.13 21.77 -17.11
C MET A 1 -15.24 21.54 -15.61
N GLN A 2 -16.26 20.84 -15.16
CA GLN A 2 -16.35 20.50 -13.74
C GLN A 2 -15.18 19.59 -13.37
N LYS A 3 -14.48 19.89 -12.27
CA LYS A 3 -13.36 19.09 -11.77
C LYS A 3 -13.86 17.70 -11.37
N LYS A 4 -13.10 16.64 -11.61
CA LYS A 4 -13.47 15.25 -11.32
C LYS A 4 -12.56 14.66 -10.25
N LEU A 5 -13.10 13.76 -9.44
CA LEU A 5 -12.35 12.80 -8.64
C LEU A 5 -12.26 11.52 -9.46
N THR A 6 -11.08 11.09 -9.83
CA THR A 6 -10.84 9.88 -10.62
C THR A 6 -10.28 8.77 -9.74
N ASN A 7 -10.91 7.61 -9.76
CA ASN A 7 -10.50 6.43 -9.00
C ASN A 7 -9.57 5.49 -9.79
N PRO A 8 -8.58 4.87 -9.14
CA PRO A 8 -8.16 5.10 -7.74
C PRO A 8 -7.56 6.49 -7.55
N ILE A 9 -7.79 7.12 -6.39
CA ILE A 9 -7.16 8.42 -6.05
C ILE A 9 -5.69 8.27 -5.69
N ILE A 10 -5.27 7.09 -5.20
CA ILE A 10 -3.88 6.70 -5.01
C ILE A 10 -3.73 5.30 -5.63
N PRO A 11 -3.19 5.20 -6.85
CA PRO A 11 -3.01 3.94 -7.56
C PRO A 11 -1.79 3.17 -7.06
N GLY A 12 -1.80 1.85 -7.26
CA GLY A 12 -0.77 0.94 -6.79
C GLY A 12 -1.02 0.45 -5.36
N PHE A 13 -0.09 -0.32 -4.81
CA PHE A 13 -0.26 -0.97 -3.51
C PHE A 13 -0.18 0.03 -2.34
N TYR A 14 -1.26 0.75 -2.13
CA TYR A 14 -1.53 1.67 -1.02
C TYR A 14 -2.89 1.35 -0.39
N PRO A 15 -3.00 0.21 0.32
CA PRO A 15 -4.26 -0.25 0.90
C PRO A 15 -4.56 0.39 2.25
N ASP A 16 -5.76 0.08 2.76
CA ASP A 16 -6.21 0.37 4.11
C ASP A 16 -6.11 1.88 4.45
N PRO A 17 -6.71 2.77 3.62
CA PRO A 17 -6.55 4.19 3.80
C PRO A 17 -7.29 4.70 5.04
N SER A 18 -6.64 5.58 5.80
CA SER A 18 -7.28 6.40 6.83
C SER A 18 -7.05 7.88 6.55
N ILE A 19 -8.10 8.69 6.71
CA ILE A 19 -8.12 10.10 6.32
C ILE A 19 -8.50 11.01 7.50
N CYS A 20 -7.85 12.18 7.59
CA CYS A 20 -8.31 13.27 8.44
C CYS A 20 -8.22 14.62 7.72
N ARG A 21 -8.96 15.60 8.21
CA ARG A 21 -8.99 16.97 7.71
C ARG A 21 -8.53 17.96 8.78
N VAL A 22 -7.66 18.89 8.40
CA VAL A 22 -7.24 20.00 9.26
C VAL A 22 -7.40 21.30 8.46
N GLY A 23 -8.44 22.06 8.77
CA GLY A 23 -8.79 23.25 8.00
C GLY A 23 -9.21 22.90 6.58
N GLU A 24 -8.42 23.36 5.59
CA GLU A 24 -8.62 23.09 4.15
C GLU A 24 -7.76 21.94 3.64
N ASP A 25 -6.90 21.37 4.48
CA ASP A 25 -5.95 20.33 4.12
C ASP A 25 -6.46 18.95 4.52
N TYR A 26 -6.23 17.96 3.64
CA TYR A 26 -6.58 16.55 3.84
C TYR A 26 -5.31 15.74 3.91
N TYR A 27 -5.24 14.86 4.88
CA TYR A 27 -4.11 13.95 5.10
C TYR A 27 -4.60 12.52 5.09
N LEU A 28 -3.83 11.63 4.48
CA LEU A 28 -4.17 10.22 4.33
C LEU A 28 -2.94 9.36 4.63
N ALA A 29 -3.15 8.26 5.35
CA ALA A 29 -2.13 7.26 5.62
C ALA A 29 -2.57 5.89 5.12
N CYS A 30 -1.62 5.07 4.66
CA CYS A 30 -1.88 3.71 4.16
C CYS A 30 -0.97 2.68 4.83
N SER A 31 -1.38 1.42 4.78
CA SER A 31 -0.52 0.28 5.14
C SER A 31 0.70 0.20 4.25
N SER A 32 1.79 -0.33 4.76
CA SER A 32 3.00 -0.61 3.99
C SER A 32 3.44 -2.07 4.04
N PHE A 33 2.83 -2.87 4.92
CA PHE A 33 3.17 -4.28 5.11
C PHE A 33 4.68 -4.48 5.29
N GLU A 34 5.32 -5.21 4.42
CA GLU A 34 6.74 -5.55 4.50
C GLU A 34 7.67 -4.53 3.85
N LEU A 35 7.11 -3.40 3.40
CA LEU A 35 7.90 -2.34 2.76
C LEU A 35 8.44 -1.35 3.80
N CYS A 36 9.72 -1.01 3.67
CA CYS A 36 10.44 -0.01 4.45
C CYS A 36 10.88 1.16 3.55
N PRO A 37 10.64 2.42 3.92
CA PRO A 37 9.98 2.91 5.14
C PRO A 37 8.49 2.57 5.21
N GLY A 38 7.90 2.65 6.40
CA GLY A 38 6.52 2.26 6.68
C GLY A 38 5.56 3.42 6.86
N VAL A 39 4.27 3.16 6.63
CA VAL A 39 3.16 4.11 6.76
C VAL A 39 3.37 5.37 5.91
N PRO A 40 3.20 5.29 4.58
CA PRO A 40 3.23 6.47 3.71
C PRO A 40 2.09 7.42 4.08
N VAL A 41 2.42 8.72 4.16
CA VAL A 41 1.49 9.80 4.47
C VAL A 41 1.37 10.72 3.25
N PHE A 42 0.13 11.03 2.89
CA PHE A 42 -0.20 11.85 1.74
C PHE A 42 -0.94 13.11 2.16
N HIS A 43 -0.83 14.14 1.34
CA HIS A 43 -1.52 15.42 1.49
C HIS A 43 -2.31 15.77 0.22
N SER A 44 -3.47 16.39 0.40
CA SER A 44 -4.28 16.97 -0.67
C SER A 44 -5.06 18.18 -0.17
N ARG A 45 -5.40 19.08 -1.08
CA ARG A 45 -6.35 20.19 -0.85
C ARG A 45 -7.66 20.03 -1.60
N ASP A 46 -7.77 19.03 -2.45
CA ASP A 46 -8.93 18.89 -3.33
C ASP A 46 -9.46 17.46 -3.46
N LEU A 47 -8.89 16.51 -2.70
CA LEU A 47 -9.18 15.07 -2.72
C LEU A 47 -8.90 14.38 -4.07
N ALA A 48 -8.54 15.14 -5.10
CA ALA A 48 -8.25 14.63 -6.45
C ALA A 48 -6.74 14.45 -6.69
N HIS A 49 -5.93 15.36 -6.15
CA HIS A 49 -4.48 15.38 -6.32
C HIS A 49 -3.83 15.13 -4.97
N TRP A 50 -3.12 14.02 -4.88
CA TRP A 50 -2.43 13.58 -3.68
C TRP A 50 -0.92 13.58 -3.89
N GLU A 51 -0.20 14.09 -2.93
CA GLU A 51 1.26 14.08 -2.88
C GLU A 51 1.71 13.33 -1.64
N GLN A 52 2.63 12.38 -1.79
CA GLN A 52 3.25 11.75 -0.62
C GLN A 52 4.22 12.75 0.01
N ILE A 53 4.01 13.06 1.30
CA ILE A 53 4.79 14.07 2.02
C ILE A 53 5.82 13.49 2.96
N CYS A 54 5.66 12.24 3.39
CA CYS A 54 6.64 11.51 4.22
C CYS A 54 6.26 10.03 4.33
N TYR A 55 7.06 9.33 5.11
CA TYR A 55 6.71 8.10 5.81
C TYR A 55 6.68 8.36 7.31
N ALA A 56 5.65 7.88 8.02
CA ALA A 56 5.55 8.06 9.46
C ALA A 56 6.50 7.14 10.24
N MET A 57 6.92 6.02 9.63
CA MET A 57 7.84 5.06 10.22
C MET A 57 9.09 4.92 9.37
N THR A 58 10.22 5.39 9.90
CA THR A 58 11.52 5.39 9.24
C THR A 58 12.59 4.73 10.11
N LEU A 59 13.75 4.47 9.54
CA LEU A 59 14.89 3.96 10.32
C LEU A 59 15.32 4.93 11.43
N GLU A 60 15.10 6.21 11.25
CA GLU A 60 15.51 7.28 12.16
C GLU A 60 14.63 7.34 13.41
N ASN A 61 13.32 7.04 13.31
CA ASN A 61 12.40 7.02 14.45
C ASN A 61 12.17 5.62 15.03
N GLY A 62 13.08 4.69 14.79
CA GLY A 62 13.05 3.37 15.43
C GLY A 62 12.13 2.35 14.76
N PHE A 63 11.86 2.49 13.47
CA PHE A 63 11.15 1.48 12.73
C PHE A 63 11.91 0.15 12.67
N HIS A 64 11.30 -0.91 13.17
CA HIS A 64 11.83 -2.25 13.18
C HIS A 64 10.95 -3.21 12.37
N MET A 65 11.60 -4.10 11.62
CA MET A 65 11.00 -5.22 10.90
C MET A 65 11.84 -6.47 11.15
N GLU A 66 11.89 -6.90 12.40
CA GLU A 66 12.75 -8.02 12.81
C GLU A 66 12.26 -9.37 12.30
N ARG A 67 11.03 -9.39 11.76
CA ARG A 67 10.38 -10.62 11.33
C ARG A 67 9.67 -10.41 10.02
N ASN A 68 9.98 -11.23 9.07
CA ASN A 68 9.20 -11.30 7.86
C ASN A 68 8.35 -12.57 7.88
N SER A 69 7.03 -12.40 7.87
CA SER A 69 6.08 -13.51 7.78
C SER A 69 5.62 -13.78 6.35
N GLY A 70 6.09 -12.96 5.39
CA GLY A 70 5.65 -13.04 3.99
C GLY A 70 4.24 -12.51 3.72
N VAL A 71 3.47 -12.16 4.76
CA VAL A 71 2.11 -11.61 4.69
C VAL A 71 1.77 -10.72 5.90
N GLY A 72 2.77 -10.24 6.61
CA GLY A 72 2.62 -9.42 7.82
C GLY A 72 3.15 -8.01 7.67
N GLY A 73 3.83 -7.52 8.70
CA GLY A 73 4.45 -6.19 8.72
C GLY A 73 3.51 -5.12 9.25
N VAL A 74 3.59 -3.95 8.65
CA VAL A 74 2.86 -2.74 9.06
C VAL A 74 1.47 -2.72 8.43
N MET A 75 0.47 -3.03 9.24
CA MET A 75 -0.93 -3.22 8.85
C MET A 75 -1.67 -1.87 8.69
N ALA A 76 -3.00 -1.88 8.82
CA ALA A 76 -3.86 -0.72 8.67
C ALA A 76 -3.55 0.38 9.70
N PRO A 77 -3.18 1.59 9.26
CA PRO A 77 -3.07 2.74 10.14
C PRO A 77 -4.43 3.41 10.34
N THR A 78 -4.61 4.07 11.50
CA THR A 78 -5.63 5.10 11.65
C THR A 78 -4.95 6.43 11.92
N LEU A 79 -5.24 7.42 11.08
CA LEU A 79 -4.73 8.78 11.19
C LEU A 79 -5.81 9.69 11.78
N ARG A 80 -5.48 10.42 12.86
CA ARG A 80 -6.38 11.41 13.49
C ARG A 80 -5.59 12.67 13.84
N TYR A 81 -6.31 13.78 13.92
CA TYR A 81 -5.77 15.07 14.40
C TYR A 81 -6.62 15.57 15.57
N HIS A 82 -5.96 15.94 16.66
CA HIS A 82 -6.60 16.50 17.84
C HIS A 82 -5.65 17.45 18.56
N ASP A 83 -6.15 18.63 18.95
CA ASP A 83 -5.43 19.64 19.74
C ASP A 83 -4.02 19.97 19.25
N GLY A 84 -3.84 20.13 17.94
CA GLY A 84 -2.56 20.52 17.34
C GLY A 84 -1.62 19.35 17.07
N LEU A 85 -2.02 18.12 17.33
CA LEU A 85 -1.19 16.92 17.16
C LEU A 85 -1.83 15.89 16.24
N PHE A 86 -1.06 15.35 15.34
CA PHE A 86 -1.42 14.20 14.54
C PHE A 86 -1.07 12.91 15.28
N TYR A 87 -1.93 11.93 15.19
CA TYR A 87 -1.79 10.59 15.77
C TYR A 87 -1.91 9.56 14.66
N ILE A 88 -0.97 8.64 14.56
CA ILE A 88 -1.11 7.41 13.80
C ILE A 88 -1.04 6.25 14.77
N ILE A 89 -2.13 5.49 14.87
CA ILE A 89 -2.16 4.21 15.56
C ILE A 89 -2.11 3.10 14.53
N ASN A 90 -1.33 2.06 14.78
CA ASN A 90 -1.07 1.01 13.80
C ASN A 90 -0.71 -0.31 14.50
N THR A 91 -0.74 -1.40 13.75
CA THR A 91 -0.24 -2.71 14.17
C THR A 91 0.95 -3.13 13.32
N ASN A 92 2.10 -3.42 13.93
CA ASN A 92 3.25 -4.00 13.25
C ASN A 92 3.46 -5.45 13.70
N PHE A 93 3.06 -6.40 12.86
CA PHE A 93 3.26 -7.83 13.14
C PHE A 93 4.71 -8.28 13.01
N SER A 94 5.55 -7.48 12.37
CA SER A 94 6.98 -7.77 12.26
C SER A 94 7.78 -7.30 13.48
N ASP A 95 7.10 -6.71 14.48
CA ASP A 95 7.69 -6.27 15.75
C ASP A 95 6.74 -6.57 16.93
N ARG A 96 6.43 -5.61 17.79
CA ARG A 96 5.72 -5.79 19.07
C ARG A 96 4.19 -5.70 18.98
N GLY A 97 3.61 -5.45 17.81
CA GLY A 97 2.17 -5.32 17.64
C GLY A 97 1.68 -3.88 17.58
N ASN A 98 0.71 -3.50 18.42
CA ASN A 98 0.11 -2.17 18.37
C ASN A 98 1.04 -1.06 18.89
N TYR A 99 1.03 0.09 18.19
CA TYR A 99 1.80 1.27 18.58
C TYR A 99 1.12 2.57 18.13
N ILE A 100 1.53 3.69 18.74
CA ILE A 100 1.18 5.03 18.32
C ILE A 100 2.46 5.81 18.02
N VAL A 101 2.43 6.62 16.96
CA VAL A 101 3.38 7.69 16.68
C VAL A 101 2.63 9.00 16.53
N THR A 102 3.28 10.11 16.90
CA THR A 102 2.69 11.45 16.88
C THR A 102 3.58 12.46 16.17
N ALA A 103 2.98 13.51 15.62
CA ALA A 103 3.69 14.63 15.03
C ALA A 103 2.87 15.93 15.10
N GLU A 104 3.52 17.06 15.34
CA GLU A 104 2.90 18.39 15.20
C GLU A 104 2.75 18.77 13.72
N ASN A 105 3.68 18.34 12.88
CA ASN A 105 3.66 18.52 11.44
C ASN A 105 3.45 17.16 10.74
N PRO A 106 2.43 17.01 9.89
CA PRO A 106 2.13 15.75 9.21
C PRO A 106 3.24 15.26 8.27
N ALA A 107 4.13 16.17 7.82
CA ALA A 107 5.34 15.82 7.08
C ALA A 107 6.49 15.35 7.99
N GLY A 108 6.28 15.30 9.31
CA GLY A 108 7.24 14.87 10.31
C GLY A 108 8.08 16.04 10.90
N PRO A 109 9.05 15.73 11.78
CA PRO A 109 9.38 14.36 12.18
C PRO A 109 8.28 13.72 13.03
N TRP A 110 8.02 12.44 12.81
CA TRP A 110 7.17 11.61 13.66
C TRP A 110 7.97 11.09 14.86
N SER A 111 7.29 10.88 15.98
CA SER A 111 7.91 10.34 17.19
C SER A 111 8.42 8.91 17.01
N GLU A 112 9.26 8.44 17.93
CA GLU A 112 9.47 6.99 18.09
C GLU A 112 8.14 6.29 18.42
N PRO A 113 7.99 4.98 18.07
CA PRO A 113 6.78 4.24 18.34
C PRO A 113 6.55 4.05 19.84
N HIS A 114 5.38 4.43 20.31
CA HIS A 114 4.87 4.15 21.62
C HIS A 114 4.11 2.85 21.60
N TRP A 115 4.70 1.77 22.10
CA TRP A 115 4.12 0.44 22.05
C TRP A 115 2.96 0.27 23.03
N LEU A 116 1.88 -0.36 22.57
CA LEU A 116 0.60 -0.51 23.28
C LEU A 116 0.40 -1.98 23.65
N ASP A 117 1.19 -2.48 24.60
CA ASP A 117 1.20 -3.90 24.99
C ASP A 117 -0.15 -4.36 25.62
N ASP A 118 -1.00 -3.42 26.06
CA ASP A 118 -2.32 -3.66 26.66
C ASP A 118 -3.48 -3.59 25.65
N VAL A 119 -3.22 -3.19 24.39
CA VAL A 119 -4.24 -3.05 23.34
C VAL A 119 -4.40 -4.35 22.57
N PRO A 120 -5.55 -5.04 22.67
CA PRO A 120 -5.74 -6.34 22.04
C PRO A 120 -6.03 -6.25 20.54
N GLY A 121 -5.56 -7.24 19.79
CA GLY A 121 -5.94 -7.47 18.38
C GLY A 121 -5.26 -6.52 17.41
N ILE A 122 -6.01 -6.07 16.40
CA ILE A 122 -5.53 -5.28 15.26
C ILE A 122 -6.49 -4.14 14.92
N ASP A 123 -6.12 -3.33 13.92
CA ASP A 123 -6.92 -2.24 13.35
C ASP A 123 -7.43 -1.29 14.43
N ALA A 124 -6.57 -0.97 15.38
CA ALA A 124 -6.93 -0.03 16.41
C ALA A 124 -7.15 1.37 15.82
N SER A 125 -8.16 2.09 16.32
CA SER A 125 -8.42 3.47 15.94
C SER A 125 -8.66 4.35 17.15
N LEU A 126 -8.39 5.65 17.00
CA LEU A 126 -8.69 6.68 18.01
C LEU A 126 -9.97 7.42 17.62
N PHE A 127 -10.78 7.70 18.62
CA PHE A 127 -11.93 8.55 18.53
C PHE A 127 -11.86 9.62 19.64
N PHE A 128 -12.00 10.88 19.26
CA PHE A 128 -12.11 12.02 20.18
C PHE A 128 -13.55 12.50 20.19
N ASP A 129 -14.20 12.44 21.34
CA ASP A 129 -15.58 12.89 21.50
C ASP A 129 -15.66 14.42 21.65
N ASP A 130 -16.84 15.00 21.57
CA ASP A 130 -17.07 16.44 21.60
C ASP A 130 -16.59 17.11 22.90
N ASP A 131 -16.48 16.36 23.98
CA ASP A 131 -15.93 16.83 25.27
C ASP A 131 -14.40 16.74 25.36
N GLY A 132 -13.73 16.29 24.29
CA GLY A 132 -12.28 16.08 24.21
C GLY A 132 -11.79 14.76 24.82
N GLN A 133 -12.69 13.92 25.36
CA GLN A 133 -12.30 12.62 25.87
C GLN A 133 -11.89 11.70 24.72
N ALA A 134 -10.71 11.14 24.80
CA ALA A 134 -10.24 10.14 23.82
C ALA A 134 -10.73 8.73 24.17
N TYR A 135 -11.01 8.00 23.11
CA TYR A 135 -11.36 6.58 23.15
C TYR A 135 -10.50 5.82 22.12
N ILE A 136 -10.20 4.57 22.47
CA ILE A 136 -9.54 3.62 21.57
C ILE A 136 -10.50 2.47 21.29
N LEU A 137 -10.55 2.03 20.06
CA LEU A 137 -11.32 0.86 19.63
C LEU A 137 -10.50 0.03 18.67
N GLY A 138 -10.86 -1.24 18.52
CA GLY A 138 -10.14 -2.16 17.66
C GLY A 138 -10.89 -3.47 17.50
N THR A 139 -10.31 -4.41 16.77
CA THR A 139 -10.86 -5.76 16.62
C THR A 139 -9.99 -6.79 17.32
N GLY A 140 -10.61 -7.80 17.93
CA GLY A 140 -9.91 -8.89 18.60
C GLY A 140 -10.84 -10.01 19.03
N ASP A 141 -10.29 -11.09 19.57
CA ASP A 141 -11.05 -12.21 20.11
C ASP A 141 -11.53 -11.88 21.53
N VAL A 142 -12.46 -10.95 21.61
CA VAL A 142 -12.97 -10.34 22.85
C VAL A 142 -14.45 -10.67 23.12
N TRP A 143 -15.20 -11.13 22.12
CA TRP A 143 -16.61 -11.45 22.24
C TRP A 143 -16.81 -12.78 22.95
N ASP A 144 -17.40 -12.76 24.15
CA ASP A 144 -17.84 -13.99 24.85
C ASP A 144 -19.30 -14.29 24.49
N ASN A 145 -19.50 -15.35 23.72
CA ASN A 145 -20.83 -15.81 23.31
C ASN A 145 -21.53 -16.69 24.38
N GLY A 146 -20.98 -16.79 25.59
CA GLY A 146 -21.50 -17.58 26.69
C GLY A 146 -21.16 -19.08 26.63
N THR A 147 -20.33 -19.50 25.69
CA THR A 147 -19.86 -20.91 25.57
C THR A 147 -18.43 -21.09 26.12
N GLY A 148 -17.79 -20.01 26.57
CA GLY A 148 -16.39 -19.98 27.00
C GLY A 148 -15.41 -19.91 25.84
N VAL A 149 -15.91 -19.77 24.60
CA VAL A 149 -15.10 -19.50 23.41
C VAL A 149 -15.22 -18.01 23.10
N LYS A 150 -14.10 -17.31 23.01
CA LYS A 150 -14.06 -15.92 22.55
C LYS A 150 -14.11 -15.90 21.03
N GLU A 151 -14.93 -15.03 20.50
CA GLU A 151 -15.05 -14.77 19.06
C GLU A 151 -14.56 -13.34 18.77
N ARG A 152 -14.25 -13.09 17.50
CA ARG A 152 -13.84 -11.76 17.05
C ARG A 152 -14.98 -10.75 17.19
N GLY A 153 -14.67 -9.58 17.71
CA GLY A 153 -15.62 -8.49 17.92
C GLY A 153 -14.92 -7.14 17.97
N ILE A 154 -15.72 -6.09 17.85
CA ILE A 154 -15.26 -4.71 18.01
C ILE A 154 -15.38 -4.33 19.48
N TRP A 155 -14.29 -3.88 20.05
CA TRP A 155 -14.19 -3.41 21.42
C TRP A 155 -13.90 -1.91 21.48
N LEU A 156 -14.26 -1.27 22.57
CA LEU A 156 -14.07 0.14 22.86
C LEU A 156 -13.60 0.32 24.31
N ALA A 157 -12.66 1.23 24.53
CA ALA A 157 -12.19 1.65 25.86
C ALA A 157 -11.96 3.16 25.91
N LYS A 158 -12.07 3.77 27.09
CA LYS A 158 -11.53 5.11 27.33
C LYS A 158 -10.03 5.08 27.19
N TYR A 159 -9.46 6.19 26.69
CA TYR A 159 -8.03 6.28 26.43
C TYR A 159 -7.43 7.56 26.99
N ASP A 160 -6.24 7.44 27.52
CA ASP A 160 -5.38 8.52 27.99
C ASP A 160 -4.29 8.75 26.93
N VAL A 161 -4.46 9.76 26.09
CA VAL A 161 -3.53 10.06 24.99
C VAL A 161 -2.23 10.72 25.46
N GLU A 162 -2.19 11.27 26.67
CA GLU A 162 -0.97 11.86 27.25
C GLU A 162 -0.02 10.77 27.76
N HIS A 163 -0.58 9.66 28.27
CA HIS A 163 0.21 8.55 28.83
C HIS A 163 0.11 7.27 28.00
N PHE A 164 -0.57 7.30 26.85
CA PHE A 164 -0.73 6.19 25.90
C PHE A 164 -1.20 4.88 26.54
N ARG A 165 -2.34 4.93 27.27
CA ARG A 165 -2.87 3.75 27.98
C ARG A 165 -4.39 3.72 28.01
N MET A 166 -4.95 2.53 28.06
CA MET A 166 -6.38 2.37 28.30
C MET A 166 -6.76 2.76 29.75
N LEU A 167 -7.93 3.39 29.91
CA LEU A 167 -8.53 3.73 31.20
C LEU A 167 -9.65 2.73 31.52
N GLY A 168 -9.27 1.50 31.82
CA GLY A 168 -10.16 0.38 32.14
C GLY A 168 -10.15 -0.72 31.09
N GLU A 169 -10.93 -1.76 31.35
CA GLU A 169 -11.04 -2.91 30.45
C GLU A 169 -11.81 -2.57 29.18
N PRO A 170 -11.43 -3.14 28.02
CA PRO A 170 -12.18 -2.95 26.78
C PRO A 170 -13.56 -3.62 26.87
N VAL A 171 -14.58 -2.91 26.38
CA VAL A 171 -15.96 -3.36 26.31
C VAL A 171 -16.32 -3.72 24.88
N THR A 172 -16.78 -4.93 24.61
CA THR A 172 -17.29 -5.31 23.30
C THR A 172 -18.58 -4.57 22.98
N ILE A 173 -18.59 -3.75 21.93
CA ILE A 173 -19.73 -2.93 21.52
C ILE A 173 -20.46 -3.49 20.30
N PHE A 174 -19.76 -4.28 19.47
CA PHE A 174 -20.34 -4.89 18.28
C PHE A 174 -19.60 -6.17 17.92
N ASN A 175 -20.30 -7.16 17.39
CA ASN A 175 -19.58 -8.37 17.00
C ASN A 175 -19.56 -8.59 15.49
N SER A 176 -20.70 -8.53 14.82
CA SER A 176 -20.78 -8.67 13.36
C SER A 176 -22.22 -8.42 12.89
N ALA A 177 -22.38 -7.80 11.72
CA ALA A 177 -23.69 -7.71 11.08
C ALA A 177 -24.08 -9.01 10.39
N LEU A 178 -23.09 -9.81 9.97
CA LEU A 178 -23.29 -11.10 9.30
C LEU A 178 -22.43 -12.17 9.99
N ARG A 179 -23.10 -13.18 10.57
CA ARG A 179 -22.39 -14.27 11.27
C ARG A 179 -21.52 -15.14 10.36
N VAL A 180 -21.86 -15.22 9.07
CA VAL A 180 -21.12 -16.00 8.08
C VAL A 180 -20.33 -15.04 7.20
N GLY A 181 -19.03 -15.17 7.18
CA GLY A 181 -18.13 -14.23 6.53
C GLY A 181 -17.67 -13.12 7.49
N ALA A 182 -17.73 -13.41 8.79
CA ALA A 182 -17.28 -12.54 9.88
C ALA A 182 -15.87 -11.97 9.62
N SER A 183 -15.08 -11.69 10.51
CA SER A 183 -13.91 -10.81 10.55
C SER A 183 -14.36 -9.36 10.57
N PRO A 184 -15.07 -8.92 11.62
CA PRO A 184 -15.31 -7.50 11.83
C PRO A 184 -13.97 -6.84 12.14
N GLU A 185 -13.58 -5.90 11.30
CA GLU A 185 -12.26 -5.25 11.31
C GLU A 185 -12.39 -3.76 11.01
N SER A 186 -11.28 -3.00 11.13
CA SER A 186 -11.22 -1.58 10.75
C SER A 186 -12.34 -0.71 11.35
N PRO A 187 -12.52 -0.69 12.68
CA PRO A 187 -13.58 0.10 13.28
C PRO A 187 -13.23 1.59 13.34
N HIS A 188 -14.14 2.44 12.84
CA HIS A 188 -14.08 3.88 13.00
C HIS A 188 -15.38 4.41 13.60
N LEU A 189 -15.28 5.33 14.56
CA LEU A 189 -16.42 5.99 15.20
C LEU A 189 -16.53 7.44 14.73
N TYR A 190 -17.80 7.87 14.56
CA TYR A 190 -18.17 9.24 14.20
C TYR A 190 -19.37 9.67 15.04
N HIS A 191 -19.34 10.88 15.61
CA HIS A 191 -20.49 11.47 16.26
C HIS A 191 -21.19 12.42 15.28
N VAL A 192 -22.38 12.02 14.81
CA VAL A 192 -23.15 12.80 13.83
C VAL A 192 -24.58 12.97 14.34
N GLY A 193 -24.94 14.21 14.68
CA GLY A 193 -26.22 14.54 15.29
C GLY A 193 -26.39 13.86 16.64
N ASP A 194 -27.47 13.07 16.79
CA ASP A 194 -27.78 12.36 18.05
C ASP A 194 -27.16 10.97 18.17
N TYR A 195 -26.28 10.56 17.23
CA TYR A 195 -25.81 9.18 17.17
C TYR A 195 -24.30 9.06 17.03
N TYR A 196 -23.75 8.07 17.69
CA TYR A 196 -22.44 7.51 17.41
C TYR A 196 -22.58 6.46 16.32
N TYR A 197 -21.89 6.65 15.19
CA TYR A 197 -21.89 5.72 14.07
C TYR A 197 -20.59 4.93 14.08
N LEU A 198 -20.73 3.62 14.00
CA LEU A 198 -19.63 2.68 13.84
C LEU A 198 -19.58 2.20 12.38
N ILE A 199 -18.47 2.46 11.72
CA ILE A 199 -18.18 1.95 10.38
C ILE A 199 -17.11 0.87 10.53
N ILE A 200 -17.33 -0.30 9.93
CA ILE A 200 -16.41 -1.43 10.00
C ILE A 200 -16.27 -2.12 8.65
N ALA A 201 -15.21 -2.89 8.48
CA ALA A 201 -15.07 -3.87 7.42
C ALA A 201 -15.56 -5.24 7.87
N GLU A 202 -16.13 -6.03 6.98
CA GLU A 202 -16.46 -7.45 7.17
C GLU A 202 -16.21 -8.28 5.92
N GLY A 203 -16.11 -9.60 6.09
CA GLY A 203 -16.04 -10.56 5.00
C GLY A 203 -14.61 -10.88 4.54
N GLY A 204 -13.61 -10.41 5.27
CA GLY A 204 -12.20 -10.46 4.88
C GLY A 204 -11.91 -9.53 3.70
N THR A 205 -10.66 -9.40 3.31
CA THR A 205 -10.19 -8.36 2.37
C THR A 205 -10.25 -8.76 0.89
N GLU A 206 -10.94 -9.86 0.57
CA GLU A 206 -11.10 -10.40 -0.79
C GLU A 206 -12.53 -10.18 -1.33
N HIS A 207 -13.00 -11.04 -2.23
CA HIS A 207 -14.28 -10.90 -2.93
C HIS A 207 -15.49 -10.59 -2.05
N TYR A 208 -15.52 -11.11 -0.82
CA TYR A 208 -16.64 -10.89 0.10
C TYR A 208 -16.50 -9.64 0.97
N HIS A 209 -15.44 -8.87 0.78
CA HIS A 209 -15.18 -7.64 1.52
C HIS A 209 -16.33 -6.65 1.40
N ALA A 210 -16.61 -5.97 2.50
CA ALA A 210 -17.74 -5.05 2.58
C ALA A 210 -17.55 -4.01 3.68
N VAL A 211 -18.18 -2.86 3.53
CA VAL A 211 -18.35 -1.85 4.57
C VAL A 211 -19.71 -2.04 5.22
N MET A 212 -19.71 -2.13 6.55
CA MET A 212 -20.90 -2.17 7.38
C MET A 212 -21.04 -0.89 8.20
N ALA A 213 -22.26 -0.54 8.53
CA ALA A 213 -22.58 0.57 9.42
C ALA A 213 -23.47 0.11 10.56
N ALA A 214 -23.20 0.62 11.76
CA ALA A 214 -24.06 0.49 12.93
C ALA A 214 -24.12 1.84 13.65
N ARG A 215 -25.09 2.07 14.53
CA ARG A 215 -25.20 3.30 15.32
C ARG A 215 -25.77 3.05 16.71
N SER A 216 -25.46 3.94 17.64
CA SER A 216 -26.00 3.98 18.98
C SER A 216 -26.21 5.43 19.43
N ARG A 217 -27.13 5.67 20.38
CA ARG A 217 -27.27 6.98 21.03
C ARG A 217 -26.28 7.17 22.19
N GLU A 218 -25.71 6.11 22.66
CA GLU A 218 -24.76 6.08 23.76
C GLU A 218 -23.47 5.39 23.29
N LEU A 219 -22.33 5.97 23.59
CA LEU A 219 -21.02 5.49 23.11
C LEU A 219 -20.75 4.02 23.50
N PHE A 220 -21.09 3.64 24.74
CA PHE A 220 -21.01 2.26 25.23
C PHE A 220 -22.39 1.55 25.19
N GLY A 221 -23.32 2.05 24.36
CA GLY A 221 -24.66 1.52 24.25
C GLY A 221 -24.79 0.37 23.27
N PHE A 222 -26.03 0.03 22.95
CA PHE A 222 -26.35 -0.96 21.93
C PHE A 222 -26.25 -0.33 20.53
N TYR A 223 -25.38 -0.88 19.70
CA TYR A 223 -25.25 -0.48 18.29
C TYR A 223 -26.22 -1.28 17.42
N GLU A 224 -27.23 -0.62 16.89
CA GLU A 224 -28.12 -1.19 15.89
C GLU A 224 -27.45 -1.21 14.52
N GLY A 225 -27.42 -2.35 13.84
CA GLY A 225 -26.90 -2.46 12.48
C GLY A 225 -27.81 -1.76 11.47
N ASN A 226 -27.21 -1.11 10.47
CA ASN A 226 -27.97 -0.52 9.36
C ASN A 226 -28.80 -1.61 8.66
N PRO A 227 -30.12 -1.44 8.50
CA PRO A 227 -30.96 -2.42 7.81
C PRO A 227 -30.57 -2.67 6.35
N ALA A 228 -29.80 -1.76 5.74
CA ALA A 228 -29.29 -1.90 4.38
C ALA A 228 -27.86 -2.48 4.29
N ASN A 229 -27.30 -2.96 5.41
CA ASN A 229 -25.95 -3.56 5.39
C ASN A 229 -25.85 -4.74 4.39
N PRO A 230 -24.72 -4.83 3.67
CA PRO A 230 -23.58 -3.93 3.65
C PRO A 230 -23.88 -2.60 2.95
N VAL A 231 -23.39 -1.48 3.53
CA VAL A 231 -23.60 -0.14 2.95
C VAL A 231 -22.74 0.11 1.72
N MET A 232 -21.64 -0.66 1.56
CA MET A 232 -20.82 -0.67 0.35
C MET A 232 -20.15 -2.04 0.17
N THR A 233 -20.27 -2.60 -1.03
CA THR A 233 -19.58 -3.83 -1.45
C THR A 233 -19.76 -4.07 -2.94
N HIS A 234 -18.81 -4.74 -3.59
CA HIS A 234 -18.94 -5.21 -4.98
C HIS A 234 -19.16 -6.74 -5.09
N ARG A 235 -19.25 -7.48 -3.99
CA ARG A 235 -19.45 -8.94 -3.99
C ARG A 235 -20.69 -9.42 -4.76
N HIS A 236 -21.70 -8.54 -4.91
CA HIS A 236 -22.92 -8.84 -5.67
C HIS A 236 -22.78 -8.61 -7.18
N MET A 237 -21.65 -8.02 -7.62
CA MET A 237 -21.39 -7.73 -9.04
C MET A 237 -20.65 -8.89 -9.76
N GLY A 238 -20.29 -9.94 -9.02
CA GLY A 238 -19.55 -11.10 -9.54
C GLY A 238 -18.04 -10.90 -9.57
N PHE A 239 -17.32 -12.00 -9.82
CA PHE A 239 -15.86 -12.07 -9.76
C PHE A 239 -15.14 -11.35 -10.91
N GLN A 240 -15.86 -10.92 -11.94
CA GLN A 240 -15.30 -10.22 -13.10
C GLN A 240 -15.69 -8.74 -13.15
N SER A 241 -16.16 -8.18 -12.04
CA SER A 241 -16.33 -6.73 -11.92
C SER A 241 -14.96 -6.05 -12.09
N PRO A 242 -14.87 -4.94 -12.85
CA PRO A 242 -13.57 -4.26 -13.04
C PRO A 242 -12.99 -3.66 -11.76
N ILE A 243 -13.84 -3.42 -10.76
CA ILE A 243 -13.45 -3.02 -9.39
C ILE A 243 -14.01 -4.09 -8.45
N ILE A 244 -13.15 -4.69 -7.63
CA ILE A 244 -13.46 -5.78 -6.68
C ILE A 244 -12.88 -5.48 -5.29
N ASN A 245 -13.16 -6.33 -4.30
CA ASN A 245 -12.58 -6.31 -2.95
C ASN A 245 -12.89 -5.02 -2.15
N VAL A 246 -14.00 -4.36 -2.44
CA VAL A 246 -14.36 -3.05 -1.88
C VAL A 246 -14.71 -3.12 -0.40
N GLY A 247 -13.96 -2.41 0.44
CA GLY A 247 -14.19 -2.36 1.89
C GLY A 247 -13.18 -1.48 2.62
N HIS A 248 -13.08 -1.59 3.94
CA HIS A 248 -12.13 -0.87 4.80
C HIS A 248 -12.21 0.65 4.61
N ALA A 249 -13.35 1.25 5.01
CA ALA A 249 -13.65 2.65 4.75
C ALA A 249 -13.40 3.54 5.97
N ASP A 250 -12.80 4.71 5.76
CA ASP A 250 -12.73 5.81 6.71
C ASP A 250 -13.40 7.06 6.11
N LEU A 251 -14.12 7.83 6.93
CA LEU A 251 -14.95 8.95 6.48
C LEU A 251 -14.32 10.30 6.83
N VAL A 252 -14.58 11.29 5.97
CA VAL A 252 -14.18 12.67 6.20
C VAL A 252 -15.33 13.64 5.89
N GLU A 253 -15.54 14.61 6.77
CA GLU A 253 -16.45 15.72 6.56
C GLU A 253 -15.71 16.92 5.95
N LEU A 254 -16.28 17.50 4.90
CA LEU A 254 -15.75 18.65 4.21
C LEU A 254 -16.28 19.95 4.86
N PRO A 255 -15.68 21.13 4.56
CA PRO A 255 -16.10 22.40 5.13
C PRO A 255 -17.56 22.80 4.86
N ASP A 256 -18.17 22.29 3.79
CA ASP A 256 -19.58 22.54 3.44
C ASP A 256 -20.57 21.52 4.06
N GLY A 257 -20.06 20.61 4.90
CA GLY A 257 -20.86 19.56 5.53
C GLY A 257 -21.14 18.35 4.64
N SER A 258 -20.57 18.29 3.44
CA SER A 258 -20.60 17.08 2.62
C SER A 258 -19.61 16.04 3.14
N TRP A 259 -19.89 14.75 2.89
CA TRP A 259 -19.06 13.63 3.38
C TRP A 259 -18.52 12.79 2.26
N TYR A 260 -17.30 12.31 2.44
CA TYR A 260 -16.65 11.37 1.56
C TYR A 260 -16.08 10.20 2.36
N ALA A 261 -15.97 9.05 1.70
CA ALA A 261 -15.30 7.88 2.22
C ALA A 261 -14.06 7.58 1.36
N VAL A 262 -12.90 7.42 1.97
CA VAL A 262 -11.79 6.68 1.37
C VAL A 262 -11.94 5.21 1.73
N LEU A 263 -11.52 4.31 0.84
CA LEU A 263 -11.64 2.88 1.05
C LEU A 263 -10.67 2.12 0.12
N LEU A 264 -10.38 0.89 0.44
CA LEU A 264 -9.60 0.07 -0.46
C LEU A 264 -10.49 -0.64 -1.49
N ALA A 265 -9.92 -0.84 -2.68
CA ALA A 265 -10.44 -1.75 -3.69
C ALA A 265 -9.30 -2.23 -4.59
N SER A 266 -9.57 -3.21 -5.44
CA SER A 266 -8.61 -3.70 -6.43
C SER A 266 -9.16 -3.54 -7.84
N ARG A 267 -8.31 -3.12 -8.79
CA ARG A 267 -8.63 -3.15 -10.22
C ARG A 267 -8.36 -4.55 -10.77
N LEU A 268 -9.33 -5.08 -11.50
CA LEU A 268 -9.18 -6.38 -12.16
C LEU A 268 -8.62 -6.18 -13.58
N ILE A 269 -7.40 -6.62 -13.82
CA ILE A 269 -6.71 -6.52 -15.10
C ILE A 269 -7.28 -7.60 -16.04
N GLU A 270 -7.78 -7.19 -17.20
CA GLU A 270 -8.35 -8.08 -18.23
C GLU A 270 -9.41 -9.07 -17.70
N GLY A 271 -10.08 -8.73 -16.60
CA GLY A 271 -11.08 -9.58 -15.97
C GLY A 271 -10.51 -10.80 -15.23
N LYS A 272 -9.20 -10.83 -14.90
CA LYS A 272 -8.52 -12.00 -14.35
C LYS A 272 -7.74 -11.71 -13.07
N CYS A 273 -6.80 -10.76 -13.13
CA CYS A 273 -5.77 -10.59 -12.11
C CYS A 273 -5.79 -9.20 -11.49
N LYS A 274 -5.38 -9.10 -10.23
CA LYS A 274 -5.29 -7.84 -9.48
C LYS A 274 -3.84 -7.53 -9.06
N ASN A 275 -2.89 -7.64 -10.00
CA ASN A 275 -1.45 -7.49 -9.75
C ASN A 275 -1.08 -6.16 -9.08
N LEU A 276 -1.84 -5.08 -9.33
CA LEU A 276 -1.62 -3.80 -8.65
C LEU A 276 -1.92 -3.85 -7.14
N GLY A 277 -2.57 -4.93 -6.68
CA GLY A 277 -2.95 -5.10 -5.28
C GLY A 277 -4.21 -4.32 -4.91
N ARG A 278 -4.29 -3.92 -3.64
CA ARG A 278 -5.36 -3.09 -3.10
C ARG A 278 -4.91 -1.64 -3.15
N GLU A 279 -5.72 -0.80 -3.77
CA GLU A 279 -5.46 0.60 -4.06
C GLU A 279 -6.44 1.48 -3.27
N THR A 280 -6.15 2.76 -3.12
CA THR A 280 -7.04 3.70 -2.42
C THR A 280 -8.03 4.35 -3.38
N PHE A 281 -9.31 4.19 -3.08
CA PHE A 281 -10.46 4.76 -3.79
C PHE A 281 -11.21 5.76 -2.92
N ILE A 282 -12.09 6.54 -3.54
CA ILE A 282 -12.95 7.51 -2.87
C ILE A 282 -14.38 7.41 -3.40
N CYS A 283 -15.38 7.70 -2.55
CA CYS A 283 -16.76 7.91 -2.98
C CYS A 283 -17.46 8.94 -2.09
N PRO A 284 -18.50 9.65 -2.60
CA PRO A 284 -19.34 10.50 -1.79
C PRO A 284 -20.21 9.69 -0.84
N VAL A 285 -20.48 10.26 0.35
CA VAL A 285 -21.40 9.72 1.35
C VAL A 285 -22.44 10.78 1.65
N VAL A 286 -23.72 10.40 1.67
CA VAL A 286 -24.81 11.28 2.13
C VAL A 286 -25.53 10.64 3.31
N TRP A 287 -26.00 11.48 4.23
CA TRP A 287 -26.81 11.03 5.36
C TRP A 287 -28.28 11.07 4.99
N GLU A 288 -28.91 9.91 4.90
CA GLU A 288 -30.31 9.79 4.56
C GLU A 288 -31.06 8.98 5.62
N ARG A 289 -32.12 9.57 6.18
CA ARG A 289 -32.93 8.96 7.25
C ARG A 289 -32.11 8.49 8.46
N GLY A 290 -31.01 9.21 8.76
CA GLY A 290 -30.12 8.88 9.87
C GLY A 290 -29.19 7.71 9.62
N TRP A 291 -28.85 7.41 8.34
CA TRP A 291 -27.89 6.40 7.95
C TRP A 291 -26.98 6.90 6.84
N PRO A 292 -25.70 6.48 6.80
CA PRO A 292 -24.81 6.80 5.71
C PRO A 292 -25.17 5.98 4.46
N LEU A 293 -25.28 6.66 3.34
CA LEU A 293 -25.49 6.10 2.01
C LEU A 293 -24.23 6.37 1.18
N PHE A 294 -23.46 5.33 0.91
CA PHE A 294 -22.25 5.38 0.11
C PHE A 294 -22.59 5.39 -1.38
N SER A 295 -21.87 6.20 -2.16
CA SER A 295 -22.04 6.30 -3.60
C SER A 295 -23.53 6.42 -4.01
N PRO A 296 -24.22 7.49 -3.58
CA PRO A 296 -25.66 7.65 -3.78
C PRO A 296 -26.02 7.51 -5.26
N LYS A 297 -27.20 6.94 -5.55
CA LYS A 297 -27.76 6.58 -6.87
C LYS A 297 -27.29 5.24 -7.40
N THR A 298 -26.02 4.89 -7.28
CA THR A 298 -25.47 3.66 -7.90
C THR A 298 -25.18 2.56 -6.89
N GLY A 299 -24.83 2.90 -5.65
CA GLY A 299 -24.48 1.95 -4.58
C GLY A 299 -23.20 1.16 -4.87
N LYS A 300 -22.38 1.62 -5.80
CA LYS A 300 -21.11 1.01 -6.18
C LYS A 300 -20.04 2.08 -6.38
N ILE A 301 -18.78 1.70 -6.31
CA ILE A 301 -17.67 2.58 -6.64
C ILE A 301 -17.66 2.84 -8.15
N GLU A 302 -17.63 4.11 -8.52
CA GLU A 302 -17.51 4.56 -9.90
C GLU A 302 -16.06 4.98 -10.20
N TRP A 303 -15.69 4.95 -11.47
CA TRP A 303 -14.38 5.44 -11.93
C TRP A 303 -14.20 6.94 -11.71
N GLU A 304 -15.29 7.70 -11.78
CA GLU A 304 -15.26 9.14 -11.62
C GLU A 304 -16.46 9.64 -10.82
N TYR A 305 -16.22 10.66 -10.00
CA TYR A 305 -17.24 11.47 -9.34
C TYR A 305 -17.03 12.94 -9.65
N ASP A 306 -18.09 13.75 -9.59
CA ASP A 306 -17.95 15.21 -9.60
C ASP A 306 -17.24 15.64 -8.32
N ALA A 307 -16.22 16.50 -8.47
CA ALA A 307 -15.53 17.04 -7.30
C ALA A 307 -16.48 17.94 -6.48
N PRO A 308 -16.33 17.97 -5.14
CA PRO A 308 -17.14 18.83 -4.27
C PRO A 308 -17.05 20.30 -4.67
N LEU A 309 -18.17 21.03 -4.64
CA LEU A 309 -18.19 22.42 -5.07
C LEU A 309 -17.34 23.33 -4.17
N CYS A 310 -17.23 23.03 -2.89
CA CYS A 310 -16.37 23.76 -1.97
C CYS A 310 -14.90 23.72 -2.39
N LEU A 311 -14.40 22.57 -2.84
CA LEU A 311 -13.00 22.39 -3.28
C LEU A 311 -12.72 22.97 -4.67
N VAL A 312 -13.74 23.11 -5.52
CA VAL A 312 -13.59 23.71 -6.87
C VAL A 312 -13.45 25.25 -6.79
N ARG A 313 -14.19 25.88 -5.88
CA ARG A 313 -14.19 27.35 -5.73
C ARG A 313 -12.87 27.90 -5.21
N ASP A 314 -12.23 27.17 -4.30
CA ASP A 314 -10.97 27.62 -3.69
C ASP A 314 -9.80 27.53 -4.66
N ALA A 315 -9.78 26.55 -5.57
CA ALA A 315 -8.80 26.45 -6.63
C ALA A 315 -8.87 27.61 -7.65
N GLU A 316 -10.09 28.08 -7.99
CA GLU A 316 -10.26 29.26 -8.88
C GLU A 316 -9.88 30.58 -8.20
N SER A 317 -10.01 30.68 -6.87
CA SER A 317 -9.61 31.85 -6.09
C SER A 317 -8.09 31.98 -5.94
N LEU A 318 -7.37 30.87 -5.92
CA LEU A 318 -5.90 30.84 -5.86
C LEU A 318 -5.23 31.19 -7.19
N GLU A 319 -5.87 30.90 -8.34
CA GLU A 319 -5.39 31.35 -9.65
C GLU A 319 -5.58 32.86 -9.88
N GLY A 320 -6.45 33.52 -9.11
CA GLY A 320 -6.75 34.97 -9.21
C GLY A 320 -6.00 35.87 -8.23
N SER A 321 -5.40 35.34 -7.16
CA SER A 321 -4.63 36.11 -6.18
C SER A 321 -3.13 35.89 -6.41
N GLY A 322 -2.48 36.88 -7.04
CA GLY A 322 -1.05 36.84 -7.32
C GLY A 322 -0.15 37.05 -6.08
N ASP A 323 -0.34 36.23 -5.04
CA ASP A 323 0.59 36.13 -3.92
C ASP A 323 1.34 34.79 -3.97
N ALA A 324 2.27 34.74 -4.95
CA ALA A 324 3.31 33.73 -5.04
C ALA A 324 4.48 34.10 -4.13
N ALA A 325 4.39 33.78 -2.86
CA ALA A 325 5.50 33.91 -1.94
C ALA A 325 5.48 32.79 -0.91
N ALA A 326 5.79 31.56 -1.34
CA ALA A 326 6.38 30.45 -0.57
C ALA A 326 6.20 29.09 -1.30
N ALA A 327 6.44 29.05 -2.62
CA ALA A 327 6.72 27.79 -3.30
C ALA A 327 7.68 28.12 -4.43
N GLY A 328 8.93 27.73 -4.27
CA GLY A 328 9.97 27.99 -5.26
C GLY A 328 9.75 27.22 -6.56
N LEU A 329 9.63 27.98 -7.61
CA LEU A 329 9.96 27.75 -9.01
C LEU A 329 10.04 26.31 -9.56
N TRP A 330 9.18 26.06 -10.59
CA TRP A 330 9.59 25.39 -11.83
C TRP A 330 8.64 25.80 -12.96
N THR A 331 9.18 26.26 -14.09
CA THR A 331 8.47 26.70 -15.30
C THR A 331 8.72 25.77 -16.47
N ASP A 332 7.64 25.48 -17.19
CA ASP A 332 7.39 25.17 -18.61
C ASP A 332 8.38 24.43 -19.52
N GLY A 333 7.80 23.54 -20.34
CA GLY A 333 8.27 23.22 -21.68
C GLY A 333 7.64 22.05 -22.43
N ASN A 334 6.65 22.36 -23.28
CA ASN A 334 6.24 21.69 -24.54
C ASN A 334 5.42 20.40 -24.58
N ARG A 335 4.20 20.57 -25.14
CA ARG A 335 3.28 19.55 -25.67
C ARG A 335 3.72 19.03 -27.04
N GLU A 336 3.45 17.75 -27.30
CA GLU A 336 3.06 17.24 -28.63
C GLU A 336 1.89 16.24 -28.52
N GLU A 337 0.94 16.34 -29.49
CA GLU A 337 -0.34 15.64 -29.55
C GLU A 337 -0.23 14.28 -30.25
N GLY A 338 -1.06 13.30 -29.80
CA GLY A 338 -1.72 12.37 -30.70
C GLY A 338 -1.56 10.89 -30.43
N ALA A 339 -2.65 10.26 -29.94
CA ALA A 339 -3.21 9.03 -30.52
C ALA A 339 -4.47 8.60 -29.74
N ALA A 340 -5.52 8.24 -30.48
CA ALA A 340 -6.83 7.88 -29.97
C ALA A 340 -6.82 6.50 -29.29
N GLY A 341 -7.27 6.42 -28.02
CA GLY A 341 -7.40 5.21 -27.24
C GLY A 341 -8.82 4.63 -27.27
N MET A 342 -8.93 3.35 -27.02
CA MET A 342 -10.17 2.61 -26.87
C MET A 342 -10.99 3.01 -25.63
N PRO A 343 -12.31 2.85 -25.58
CA PRO A 343 -13.15 3.25 -24.46
C PRO A 343 -12.96 2.28 -23.28
N GLY A 344 -12.37 2.78 -22.19
CA GLY A 344 -12.22 2.01 -20.95
C GLY A 344 -11.19 2.52 -19.94
N GLU A 345 -10.28 3.36 -20.35
CA GLU A 345 -9.35 4.03 -19.40
C GLU A 345 -9.53 5.54 -19.47
N PRO A 346 -9.66 6.25 -18.35
CA PRO A 346 -9.51 7.68 -18.38
C PRO A 346 -8.03 7.97 -18.63
N GLY A 347 -7.71 8.43 -19.84
CA GLY A 347 -6.40 8.99 -20.14
C GLY A 347 -6.20 10.24 -19.30
N GLY A 348 -5.52 10.10 -18.17
CA GLY A 348 -5.07 11.21 -17.35
C GLY A 348 -3.91 11.89 -18.05
N ASP A 349 -4.19 13.05 -18.64
CA ASP A 349 -3.18 13.97 -19.10
C ASP A 349 -2.42 14.49 -17.85
N ALA A 350 -1.21 14.00 -17.64
CA ALA A 350 -0.34 14.43 -16.55
C ALA A 350 0.13 15.86 -16.86
N GLY A 351 -0.54 16.84 -16.24
CA GLY A 351 -0.05 18.19 -16.15
C GLY A 351 1.33 18.18 -15.46
N SER A 352 2.30 18.77 -16.11
CA SER A 352 3.70 18.89 -15.72
C SER A 352 3.88 19.49 -14.31
N GLY A 353 4.15 18.61 -13.34
CA GLY A 353 4.62 18.99 -12.01
C GLY A 353 5.03 17.73 -11.30
N LYS A 354 6.26 17.59 -10.88
CA LYS A 354 6.94 16.47 -10.21
C LYS A 354 6.08 15.27 -9.82
N SER A 355 6.37 14.13 -10.47
CA SER A 355 5.91 12.76 -10.20
C SER A 355 4.41 12.55 -9.94
N GLY A 356 3.63 12.34 -10.99
CA GLY A 356 2.40 11.55 -10.89
C GLY A 356 2.73 10.14 -10.41
N PHE A 357 1.81 9.49 -9.70
CA PHE A 357 2.01 8.12 -9.25
C PHE A 357 2.46 7.20 -10.40
N GLY A 358 3.52 6.44 -10.17
CA GLY A 358 4.07 5.49 -11.14
C GLY A 358 5.02 6.09 -12.19
N LEU A 359 5.26 7.41 -12.16
CA LEU A 359 6.30 8.03 -12.97
C LEU A 359 7.56 8.21 -12.11
N VAL A 360 8.62 7.52 -12.46
CA VAL A 360 9.91 7.61 -11.76
C VAL A 360 11.00 7.85 -12.79
N ARG A 361 11.82 8.87 -12.54
CA ARG A 361 13.07 9.09 -13.25
C ARG A 361 14.14 9.40 -12.22
N GLU A 362 15.08 8.49 -12.07
CA GLU A 362 16.12 8.55 -11.06
C GLU A 362 17.50 8.42 -11.72
N GLU A 363 18.33 9.45 -11.54
CA GLU A 363 19.72 9.49 -12.02
C GLU A 363 20.72 9.32 -10.87
N PHE A 364 20.23 9.09 -9.65
CA PHE A 364 21.02 8.90 -8.42
C PHE A 364 22.04 10.02 -8.13
N ASP A 365 21.66 11.26 -8.47
CA ASP A 365 22.49 12.44 -8.23
C ASP A 365 22.39 12.99 -6.79
N SER A 366 21.41 12.50 -6.02
CA SER A 366 21.16 12.85 -4.61
C SER A 366 21.52 11.67 -3.71
N GLU A 367 22.06 11.94 -2.53
CA GLU A 367 22.27 10.88 -1.50
C GLU A 367 20.94 10.40 -0.87
N THR A 368 19.86 11.16 -1.06
CA THR A 368 18.52 10.82 -0.53
C THR A 368 17.63 10.28 -1.62
N LEU A 369 16.93 9.20 -1.34
CA LEU A 369 15.92 8.61 -2.22
C LEU A 369 14.58 9.36 -2.10
N ASP A 370 13.87 9.50 -3.20
CA ASP A 370 12.50 10.01 -3.22
C ASP A 370 11.52 9.04 -2.52
N PHE A 371 10.35 9.52 -2.10
CA PHE A 371 9.35 8.72 -1.38
C PHE A 371 8.73 7.57 -2.19
N CYS A 372 8.91 7.52 -3.50
CA CYS A 372 8.47 6.38 -4.32
C CYS A 372 9.28 5.11 -4.05
N TRP A 373 10.50 5.25 -3.51
CA TRP A 373 11.37 4.12 -3.25
C TRP A 373 11.06 3.41 -1.94
N SER A 374 11.09 2.08 -1.99
CA SER A 374 10.93 1.22 -0.83
C SER A 374 11.87 0.02 -0.92
N PHE A 375 12.34 -0.43 0.24
CA PHE A 375 13.00 -1.72 0.40
C PHE A 375 11.95 -2.78 0.75
N TRP A 376 12.19 -4.01 0.35
CA TRP A 376 11.45 -5.16 0.86
C TRP A 376 12.14 -5.67 2.13
N GLY A 377 11.52 -5.48 3.28
CA GLY A 377 12.16 -5.64 4.56
C GLY A 377 12.98 -4.40 4.97
N ARG A 378 13.54 -4.42 6.17
CA ARG A 378 14.36 -3.33 6.68
C ARG A 378 15.83 -3.51 6.28
N PRO A 379 16.49 -2.48 5.74
CA PRO A 379 17.94 -2.51 5.53
C PRO A 379 18.68 -2.38 6.88
N TYR A 380 19.15 -3.50 7.43
CA TYR A 380 19.94 -3.54 8.67
C TYR A 380 21.44 -3.41 8.45
N ARG A 381 21.90 -3.69 7.21
CA ARG A 381 23.32 -3.67 6.83
C ARG A 381 23.55 -2.64 5.74
N ASP A 382 24.81 -2.28 5.59
CA ASP A 382 25.25 -1.41 4.50
C ASP A 382 25.34 -2.20 3.20
N PHE A 383 24.18 -2.57 2.63
CA PHE A 383 24.13 -3.27 1.36
C PHE A 383 23.81 -2.35 0.18
N TYR A 384 23.53 -1.09 0.42
CA TYR A 384 23.32 -0.10 -0.63
C TYR A 384 24.07 1.20 -0.34
N LYS A 385 24.42 1.92 -1.36
CA LYS A 385 24.92 3.30 -1.30
C LYS A 385 24.63 4.03 -2.60
N ILE A 386 24.46 5.33 -2.51
CA ILE A 386 24.43 6.22 -3.68
C ILE A 386 25.78 6.94 -3.69
N ALA A 387 26.53 6.76 -4.78
CA ALA A 387 27.84 7.36 -4.97
C ALA A 387 28.14 7.43 -6.47
N ASP A 388 28.92 8.44 -6.88
CA ASP A 388 29.35 8.61 -8.27
C ASP A 388 28.17 8.66 -9.27
N SER A 389 27.02 9.28 -8.88
CA SER A 389 25.77 9.31 -9.63
C SER A 389 25.28 7.93 -10.04
N ALA A 390 25.33 6.99 -9.10
CA ALA A 390 24.82 5.63 -9.27
C ALA A 390 24.35 5.04 -7.95
N LEU A 391 23.35 4.16 -8.03
CA LEU A 391 22.98 3.25 -6.95
C LEU A 391 23.89 2.01 -7.02
N HIS A 392 24.52 1.69 -5.90
CA HIS A 392 25.28 0.46 -5.74
C HIS A 392 24.53 -0.47 -4.78
N LEU A 393 24.25 -1.70 -5.23
CA LEU A 393 23.66 -2.77 -4.42
C LEU A 393 24.69 -3.89 -4.23
N LYS A 394 24.96 -4.27 -2.96
CA LYS A 394 25.84 -5.39 -2.63
C LYS A 394 25.09 -6.71 -2.82
N CYS A 395 25.76 -7.68 -3.41
CA CYS A 395 25.25 -9.06 -3.49
C CYS A 395 25.29 -9.71 -2.10
N ILE A 396 24.27 -9.45 -1.28
CA ILE A 396 24.15 -10.07 0.05
C ILE A 396 23.71 -11.53 -0.05
N ARG A 397 23.99 -12.31 1.00
CA ARG A 397 23.71 -13.75 1.03
C ARG A 397 22.24 -14.08 0.80
N GLN A 398 21.32 -13.29 1.36
CA GLN A 398 19.89 -13.51 1.22
C GLN A 398 19.45 -13.40 -0.24
N SER A 399 18.65 -14.36 -0.67
CA SER A 399 17.96 -14.29 -1.96
C SER A 399 16.73 -13.39 -1.86
N LEU A 400 16.38 -12.72 -2.95
CA LEU A 400 15.10 -12.03 -3.05
C LEU A 400 13.95 -13.04 -3.17
N ALA A 401 14.19 -14.21 -3.76
CA ALA A 401 13.24 -15.30 -3.86
C ALA A 401 13.51 -16.35 -2.78
N GLU A 402 12.69 -16.37 -1.75
CA GLU A 402 12.75 -17.34 -0.65
C GLU A 402 11.42 -18.07 -0.47
N GLU A 403 11.42 -19.15 0.33
CA GLU A 403 10.19 -19.80 0.73
C GLU A 403 9.35 -18.86 1.61
N LEU A 404 8.07 -18.78 1.32
CA LEU A 404 7.13 -18.04 2.15
C LEU A 404 7.04 -18.74 3.49
N ARG A 405 7.22 -17.97 4.56
CA ARG A 405 7.12 -18.49 5.93
C ARG A 405 5.68 -18.36 6.43
N PRO A 406 5.20 -19.30 7.27
CA PRO A 406 3.88 -19.17 7.86
C PRO A 406 3.81 -17.91 8.71
N MET A 407 2.69 -17.20 8.65
CA MET A 407 2.42 -16.08 9.53
C MET A 407 2.46 -16.57 10.98
N THR A 408 3.40 -16.10 11.77
CA THR A 408 3.55 -16.47 13.17
C THR A 408 3.53 -15.24 14.05
N PHE A 409 2.75 -15.31 15.12
CA PHE A 409 2.77 -14.33 16.21
C PHE A 409 3.82 -14.69 17.27
N ASP A 410 4.59 -15.77 17.08
CA ASP A 410 5.63 -16.22 18.00
C ASP A 410 6.93 -15.45 17.75
N MET A 411 7.16 -14.48 18.60
CA MET A 411 8.27 -13.52 18.54
C MET A 411 9.67 -14.18 18.65
N GLU A 412 9.77 -15.39 19.16
CA GLU A 412 11.06 -16.07 19.37
C GLU A 412 11.57 -16.83 18.13
N LYS A 413 10.74 -16.99 17.10
CA LYS A 413 11.03 -17.86 15.94
C LYS A 413 11.33 -17.14 14.65
N SER A 414 11.42 -15.83 14.65
CA SER A 414 11.63 -15.08 13.42
C SER A 414 13.09 -14.64 13.26
N GLU A 415 13.63 -14.84 12.08
CA GLU A 415 14.90 -14.28 11.65
C GLU A 415 14.66 -12.99 10.89
N ALA A 416 15.53 -11.98 11.08
CA ALA A 416 15.50 -10.76 10.32
C ALA A 416 15.61 -11.06 8.81
N TYR A 417 14.68 -10.51 8.02
CA TYR A 417 14.69 -10.64 6.57
C TYR A 417 15.17 -9.34 5.95
N GLU A 418 16.21 -9.46 5.16
CA GLU A 418 16.88 -8.35 4.52
C GLU A 418 17.17 -8.73 3.06
N THR A 419 16.76 -7.89 2.13
CA THR A 419 17.05 -8.09 0.70
C THR A 419 17.71 -6.87 0.11
N ALA A 420 18.70 -7.04 -0.75
CA ALA A 420 19.23 -5.94 -1.55
C ALA A 420 18.31 -5.67 -2.75
N PHE A 421 17.11 -5.18 -2.46
CA PHE A 421 16.06 -4.84 -3.42
C PHE A 421 15.50 -3.46 -3.13
N LEU A 422 15.68 -2.53 -4.07
CA LEU A 422 15.13 -1.18 -4.04
C LEU A 422 14.12 -1.05 -5.17
N ALA A 423 12.86 -0.73 -4.84
CA ALA A 423 11.76 -0.82 -5.78
C ALA A 423 10.71 0.27 -5.61
N CYS A 424 9.93 0.46 -6.66
CA CYS A 424 8.73 1.28 -6.67
C CYS A 424 7.48 0.41 -6.87
N ARG A 425 6.32 0.91 -6.40
CA ARG A 425 5.02 0.27 -6.64
C ARG A 425 4.61 0.41 -8.09
N GLN A 426 4.13 -0.66 -8.69
CA GLN A 426 3.44 -0.57 -9.98
C GLN A 426 2.09 0.12 -9.77
N CYS A 427 1.85 1.23 -10.45
CA CYS A 427 0.63 2.04 -10.32
C CYS A 427 -0.29 2.00 -11.55
N SER A 428 0.20 1.46 -12.67
CA SER A 428 -0.55 1.35 -13.93
C SER A 428 -0.52 -0.08 -14.46
N ILE A 429 -1.59 -0.49 -15.14
CA ILE A 429 -1.65 -1.76 -15.88
C ILE A 429 -0.77 -1.74 -17.14
N HIS A 430 -0.37 -0.54 -17.57
CA HIS A 430 0.60 -0.32 -18.63
C HIS A 430 1.81 0.42 -18.06
N THR A 431 2.91 -0.28 -17.92
CA THR A 431 4.13 0.26 -17.32
C THR A 431 5.34 -0.16 -18.14
N THR A 432 6.26 0.76 -18.35
CA THR A 432 7.56 0.48 -18.95
C THR A 432 8.64 0.83 -17.94
N VAL A 433 9.48 -0.13 -17.61
CA VAL A 433 10.62 0.06 -16.70
C VAL A 433 11.90 -0.13 -17.48
N THR A 434 12.84 0.79 -17.31
CA THR A 434 14.16 0.71 -17.95
C THR A 434 15.24 1.12 -16.95
N CYS A 435 16.34 0.41 -16.90
CA CYS A 435 17.52 0.82 -16.13
C CYS A 435 18.82 0.53 -16.89
N LYS A 436 19.89 1.25 -16.53
CA LYS A 436 21.25 0.92 -16.94
C LYS A 436 21.97 0.29 -15.76
N MET A 437 22.55 -0.87 -15.97
CA MET A 437 23.30 -1.61 -14.96
C MET A 437 24.71 -1.93 -15.46
N LYS A 438 25.67 -1.88 -14.55
CA LYS A 438 27.03 -2.41 -14.71
C LYS A 438 27.25 -3.49 -13.67
N PHE A 439 27.44 -4.73 -14.15
CA PHE A 439 27.62 -5.88 -13.28
C PHE A 439 28.28 -7.05 -14.02
N LEU A 440 29.27 -7.66 -13.38
CA LEU A 440 29.94 -8.86 -13.90
C LEU A 440 29.97 -9.92 -12.80
N PRO A 441 29.11 -10.97 -12.86
CA PRO A 441 29.12 -12.03 -11.87
C PRO A 441 30.38 -12.87 -11.93
N ALA A 442 31.01 -13.12 -10.79
CA ALA A 442 32.22 -13.91 -10.64
C ALA A 442 31.91 -15.36 -10.21
N GLY A 443 30.84 -15.56 -9.44
CA GLY A 443 30.39 -16.83 -8.87
C GLY A 443 28.92 -17.13 -9.11
N GLN A 444 28.17 -17.32 -8.02
CA GLN A 444 26.73 -17.63 -8.07
C GLN A 444 25.85 -16.37 -7.99
N GLU A 445 26.45 -15.24 -7.64
CA GLU A 445 25.76 -13.97 -7.48
C GLU A 445 25.07 -13.53 -8.78
N SER A 446 23.97 -12.82 -8.62
CA SER A 446 23.22 -12.21 -9.72
C SER A 446 22.67 -10.84 -9.35
N ALA A 447 22.39 -10.02 -10.37
CA ALA A 447 21.79 -8.71 -10.21
C ALA A 447 21.01 -8.29 -11.46
N GLY A 448 19.99 -7.43 -11.27
CA GLY A 448 19.18 -6.95 -12.37
C GLY A 448 17.90 -6.24 -11.95
N LEU A 449 16.85 -6.38 -12.77
CA LEU A 449 15.49 -5.94 -12.49
C LEU A 449 14.65 -7.11 -11.98
N ALA A 450 13.84 -6.86 -10.96
CA ALA A 450 12.84 -7.81 -10.49
C ALA A 450 11.43 -7.23 -10.51
N VAL A 451 10.45 -8.09 -10.81
CA VAL A 451 9.02 -7.86 -10.64
C VAL A 451 8.57 -8.79 -9.53
N VAL A 452 8.24 -8.23 -8.39
CA VAL A 452 7.98 -8.97 -7.15
C VAL A 452 6.52 -8.79 -6.73
N GLN A 453 5.79 -9.89 -6.66
CA GLN A 453 4.46 -9.92 -6.07
C GLN A 453 4.52 -10.41 -4.62
N ALA A 454 5.38 -11.38 -4.36
CA ALA A 454 5.73 -11.90 -3.04
C ALA A 454 7.08 -12.61 -3.10
N MET A 455 7.62 -13.01 -1.94
CA MET A 455 8.93 -13.67 -1.82
C MET A 455 9.13 -14.87 -2.75
N ASN A 456 8.06 -15.56 -3.10
CA ASN A 456 8.09 -16.78 -3.91
C ASN A 456 7.23 -16.69 -5.20
N HIS A 457 6.79 -15.48 -5.59
CA HIS A 457 6.10 -15.22 -6.85
C HIS A 457 6.68 -13.96 -7.48
N GLN A 458 7.65 -14.15 -8.38
CA GLN A 458 8.43 -13.06 -8.96
C GLN A 458 9.13 -13.44 -10.26
N TYR A 459 9.45 -12.43 -11.06
CA TYR A 459 10.33 -12.51 -12.21
C TYR A 459 11.62 -11.75 -11.96
N HIS A 460 12.78 -12.36 -12.29
CA HIS A 460 14.07 -11.70 -12.26
C HIS A 460 14.68 -11.65 -13.66
N LEU A 461 14.88 -10.47 -14.20
CA LEU A 461 15.69 -10.23 -15.38
C LEU A 461 17.11 -9.91 -14.92
N GLU A 462 18.01 -10.88 -14.97
CA GLU A 462 19.28 -10.82 -14.26
C GLU A 462 20.51 -11.18 -15.10
N ARG A 463 21.60 -10.52 -14.76
CA ARG A 463 22.95 -10.97 -15.12
C ARG A 463 23.37 -12.04 -14.14
N ALA A 464 23.82 -13.16 -14.67
CA ALA A 464 24.26 -14.31 -13.90
C ALA A 464 25.36 -15.07 -14.62
N LYS A 465 25.90 -16.10 -13.95
CA LYS A 465 26.83 -17.06 -14.56
C LYS A 465 26.13 -18.40 -14.68
N SER A 466 26.07 -18.92 -15.91
CA SER A 466 25.47 -20.22 -16.23
C SER A 466 26.50 -21.08 -16.94
N GLN A 467 26.79 -22.28 -16.40
CA GLN A 467 27.79 -23.22 -16.95
C GLN A 467 29.14 -22.58 -17.25
N GLY A 468 29.58 -21.65 -16.40
CA GLY A 468 30.85 -20.93 -16.54
C GLY A 468 30.84 -19.76 -17.53
N ARG A 469 29.71 -19.45 -18.18
CA ARG A 469 29.55 -18.33 -19.13
C ARG A 469 28.75 -17.20 -18.53
N GLN A 470 29.02 -15.98 -18.95
CA GLN A 470 28.26 -14.80 -18.63
C GLN A 470 26.95 -14.81 -19.42
N VAL A 471 25.80 -14.66 -18.74
CA VAL A 471 24.48 -14.69 -19.36
C VAL A 471 23.61 -13.56 -18.86
N LEU A 472 22.63 -13.18 -19.68
CA LEU A 472 21.39 -12.54 -19.27
C LEU A 472 20.28 -13.57 -19.31
N ARG A 473 19.48 -13.66 -18.24
CA ARG A 473 18.36 -14.60 -18.20
C ARG A 473 17.13 -13.98 -17.54
N LEU A 474 15.96 -14.52 -17.88
CA LEU A 474 14.72 -14.27 -17.15
C LEU A 474 14.40 -15.52 -16.33
N MET A 475 14.34 -15.34 -15.01
CA MET A 475 13.93 -16.37 -14.06
C MET A 475 12.48 -16.13 -13.65
N LEU A 476 11.73 -17.20 -13.46
CA LEU A 476 10.42 -17.21 -12.81
C LEU A 476 10.53 -18.01 -11.52
N TYR A 477 10.03 -17.41 -10.44
CA TYR A 477 9.82 -18.06 -9.15
C TYR A 477 8.33 -18.15 -8.88
N THR A 478 7.84 -19.34 -8.57
CA THR A 478 6.47 -19.63 -8.15
C THR A 478 6.48 -20.60 -6.99
N ALA A 479 5.35 -20.77 -6.32
CA ALA A 479 5.23 -21.78 -5.28
C ALA A 479 3.88 -22.47 -5.32
N ASP A 480 3.87 -23.74 -4.91
CA ASP A 480 2.68 -24.49 -4.59
C ASP A 480 2.43 -24.42 -3.08
N TYR A 481 1.18 -24.21 -2.68
CA TYR A 481 0.74 -24.17 -1.28
C TYR A 481 -0.19 -25.32 -0.98
N ASN A 482 -0.03 -25.89 0.23
CA ASN A 482 -0.98 -26.86 0.75
C ASN A 482 -2.26 -26.22 1.32
N VAL A 483 -2.13 -25.03 1.91
CA VAL A 483 -3.21 -24.17 2.44
C VAL A 483 -2.79 -22.70 2.30
N PRO A 484 -3.71 -21.72 2.36
CA PRO A 484 -3.34 -20.31 2.38
C PRO A 484 -2.34 -19.96 3.50
N PRO A 485 -1.46 -18.94 3.32
CA PRO A 485 -0.36 -18.63 4.23
C PRO A 485 -0.75 -18.34 5.68
N TYR A 486 -1.97 -17.90 5.92
CA TYR A 486 -2.51 -17.57 7.24
C TYR A 486 -3.22 -18.74 7.93
N PHE A 487 -3.26 -19.95 7.32
CA PHE A 487 -3.85 -21.14 7.96
C PHE A 487 -2.79 -21.96 8.69
N PRO A 488 -3.15 -22.56 9.84
CA PRO A 488 -2.29 -23.51 10.54
C PRO A 488 -1.86 -24.66 9.63
N GLY A 489 -0.60 -25.03 9.69
CA GLY A 489 -0.04 -26.10 8.86
C GLY A 489 0.35 -25.67 7.44
N PHE A 490 0.40 -24.36 7.18
CA PHE A 490 0.93 -23.84 5.93
C PHE A 490 2.32 -24.40 5.62
N ALA A 491 2.50 -24.82 4.39
CA ALA A 491 3.79 -25.17 3.80
C ALA A 491 3.78 -24.78 2.32
N SER A 492 4.88 -24.28 1.86
CA SER A 492 5.11 -23.94 0.46
C SER A 492 6.30 -24.72 -0.10
N THR A 493 6.29 -24.91 -1.41
CA THR A 493 7.45 -25.42 -2.16
C THR A 493 7.71 -24.45 -3.28
N THR A 494 8.83 -23.75 -3.21
CA THR A 494 9.25 -22.81 -4.26
C THR A 494 9.77 -23.57 -5.47
N CYS A 495 9.29 -23.19 -6.65
CA CYS A 495 9.72 -23.69 -7.94
C CYS A 495 10.43 -22.55 -8.67
N GLU A 496 11.61 -22.82 -9.21
CA GLU A 496 12.36 -21.89 -10.04
C GLU A 496 12.49 -22.40 -11.47
N GLN A 497 12.38 -21.49 -12.44
CA GLN A 497 12.44 -21.83 -13.86
C GLN A 497 13.19 -20.74 -14.64
N VAL A 498 14.12 -21.15 -15.49
CA VAL A 498 14.69 -20.28 -16.53
C VAL A 498 13.69 -20.18 -17.68
N ILE A 499 13.11 -19.00 -17.90
CA ILE A 499 12.16 -18.76 -19.01
C ILE A 499 12.90 -18.51 -20.31
N ALA A 500 13.99 -17.72 -20.26
CA ALA A 500 14.85 -17.44 -21.40
C ALA A 500 16.26 -17.11 -20.93
N GLU A 501 17.25 -17.44 -21.74
CA GLU A 501 18.67 -17.15 -21.47
C GLU A 501 19.39 -16.80 -22.78
N THR A 502 20.34 -15.87 -22.72
CA THR A 502 21.21 -15.51 -23.82
C THR A 502 22.60 -15.15 -23.31
N PRO A 503 23.69 -15.46 -24.04
CA PRO A 503 25.04 -15.01 -23.69
C PRO A 503 25.12 -13.47 -23.69
N TRP A 504 25.81 -12.91 -22.69
CA TRP A 504 26.11 -11.48 -22.60
C TRP A 504 27.44 -11.27 -21.88
N GLU A 505 28.47 -10.88 -22.61
CA GLU A 505 29.85 -10.77 -22.08
C GLU A 505 30.19 -9.35 -21.59
N ALA A 506 29.50 -8.32 -22.11
CA ALA A 506 29.75 -6.92 -21.72
C ALA A 506 29.39 -6.70 -20.24
N GLU A 507 30.14 -5.85 -19.55
CA GLU A 507 29.90 -5.48 -18.16
C GLU A 507 28.64 -4.60 -18.01
N GLU A 508 28.42 -3.66 -18.94
CA GLU A 508 27.27 -2.77 -18.99
C GLU A 508 26.10 -3.36 -19.79
N ILE A 509 24.89 -3.06 -19.37
CA ILE A 509 23.67 -3.48 -20.03
C ILE A 509 22.52 -2.49 -19.72
N VAL A 510 21.66 -2.26 -20.69
CA VAL A 510 20.34 -1.64 -20.49
C VAL A 510 19.30 -2.74 -20.47
N LEU A 511 18.49 -2.78 -19.40
CA LEU A 511 17.40 -3.72 -19.18
C LEU A 511 16.08 -2.97 -19.34
N ARG A 512 15.11 -3.56 -20.05
CA ARG A 512 13.77 -3.00 -20.17
C ARG A 512 12.71 -4.08 -20.00
N LEU A 513 11.68 -3.74 -19.20
CA LEU A 513 10.46 -4.51 -19.03
C LEU A 513 9.27 -3.66 -19.48
N GLU A 514 8.49 -4.15 -20.43
CA GLU A 514 7.26 -3.51 -20.89
C GLU A 514 6.08 -4.39 -20.44
N ILE A 515 5.31 -3.89 -19.48
CA ILE A 515 4.09 -4.51 -18.96
C ILE A 515 2.90 -3.93 -19.72
N ARG A 516 2.07 -4.80 -20.24
CA ARG A 516 0.80 -4.45 -20.91
C ARG A 516 -0.25 -5.46 -20.46
N GLY A 517 -1.01 -5.12 -19.41
CA GLY A 517 -1.86 -6.10 -18.72
C GLY A 517 -1.03 -7.25 -18.16
N GLU A 518 -1.40 -8.47 -18.54
CA GLU A 518 -0.69 -9.70 -18.12
C GLU A 518 0.49 -10.06 -19.03
N ARG A 519 0.79 -9.25 -20.03
CA ARG A 519 1.89 -9.51 -20.95
C ARG A 519 3.14 -8.73 -20.56
N PHE A 520 4.23 -9.43 -20.24
CA PHE A 520 5.53 -8.89 -19.88
C PHE A 520 6.52 -9.10 -21.02
N ARG A 521 6.81 -8.05 -21.78
CA ARG A 521 7.82 -8.07 -22.84
C ARG A 521 9.16 -7.65 -22.26
N VAL A 522 10.17 -8.51 -22.37
CA VAL A 522 11.50 -8.33 -21.80
C VAL A 522 12.49 -8.00 -22.90
N CYS A 523 13.18 -6.88 -22.77
CA CYS A 523 14.14 -6.38 -23.73
C CYS A 523 15.48 -6.01 -23.06
N PHE A 524 16.55 -6.02 -23.83
CA PHE A 524 17.89 -5.67 -23.36
C PHE A 524 18.78 -5.16 -24.51
N GLY A 525 19.85 -4.45 -24.19
CA GLY A 525 20.80 -3.95 -25.17
C GLY A 525 21.98 -3.20 -24.55
N GLU A 526 22.83 -2.63 -25.39
CA GLU A 526 23.94 -1.76 -24.93
C GLU A 526 23.48 -0.34 -24.65
N THR A 527 22.48 0.13 -25.38
CA THR A 527 21.90 1.46 -25.26
C THR A 527 20.39 1.43 -25.25
N ARG A 528 19.73 2.54 -24.87
CA ARG A 528 18.26 2.69 -24.89
C ARG A 528 17.66 2.49 -26.29
N ASP A 529 18.40 2.84 -27.34
CA ASP A 529 17.91 2.85 -28.72
C ASP A 529 18.13 1.51 -29.44
N GLU A 530 18.99 0.65 -28.90
CA GLU A 530 19.37 -0.62 -29.51
C GLU A 530 18.93 -1.82 -28.67
N LEU A 531 17.67 -1.79 -28.23
CA LEU A 531 17.11 -2.90 -27.45
C LEU A 531 16.57 -4.01 -28.37
N ARG A 532 16.86 -5.24 -27.99
CA ARG A 532 16.31 -6.45 -28.59
C ARG A 532 15.49 -7.24 -27.59
N GLU A 533 14.46 -7.92 -28.06
CA GLU A 533 13.61 -8.77 -27.24
C GLU A 533 14.36 -10.02 -26.79
N LEU A 534 14.33 -10.33 -25.49
CA LEU A 534 14.73 -11.60 -24.94
C LEU A 534 13.59 -12.61 -25.03
N CYS A 535 12.41 -12.23 -24.52
CA CYS A 535 11.21 -13.05 -24.53
C CYS A 535 9.97 -12.24 -24.17
N VAL A 536 8.82 -12.93 -24.21
CA VAL A 536 7.56 -12.45 -23.62
C VAL A 536 7.15 -13.45 -22.54
N ALA A 537 6.85 -12.95 -21.33
CA ALA A 537 6.44 -13.74 -20.18
C ALA A 537 4.99 -13.44 -19.81
N ASP A 538 4.39 -14.32 -19.02
CA ASP A 538 3.00 -14.27 -18.58
C ASP A 538 2.91 -13.77 -17.14
N GLY A 539 2.37 -12.57 -16.93
CA GLY A 539 2.17 -11.94 -15.62
C GLY A 539 1.14 -12.65 -14.74
N GLU A 540 0.25 -13.44 -15.34
CA GLU A 540 -0.74 -14.25 -14.60
C GLU A 540 -0.05 -15.27 -13.65
N LEU A 541 1.19 -15.66 -13.95
CA LEU A 541 1.91 -16.65 -13.14
C LEU A 541 2.34 -16.12 -11.76
N ILE A 542 2.43 -14.81 -11.59
CA ILE A 542 2.79 -14.18 -10.31
C ILE A 542 1.65 -13.39 -9.68
N ASN A 543 0.41 -13.61 -10.07
CA ASN A 543 -0.73 -12.83 -9.58
C ASN A 543 -1.06 -13.06 -8.10
N PRO A 544 -1.69 -12.08 -7.42
CA PRO A 544 -2.05 -12.17 -6.01
C PRO A 544 -3.00 -13.32 -5.66
N GLU A 545 -3.82 -13.78 -6.60
CA GLU A 545 -4.72 -14.92 -6.40
C GLU A 545 -3.97 -16.21 -6.07
N LYS A 546 -2.70 -16.30 -6.49
CA LYS A 546 -1.81 -17.43 -6.19
C LYS A 546 -1.03 -17.25 -4.90
N VAL A 547 -0.79 -16.01 -4.51
CA VAL A 547 0.06 -15.66 -3.36
C VAL A 547 -0.75 -15.42 -2.10
N GLY A 548 -1.89 -14.77 -2.22
CA GLY A 548 -2.70 -14.25 -1.12
C GLY A 548 -3.00 -12.76 -1.31
N CYS A 549 -3.82 -12.23 -0.41
CA CYS A 549 -4.51 -10.95 -0.59
C CYS A 549 -3.71 -9.70 -0.21
N MET A 550 -2.60 -9.83 0.51
CA MET A 550 -1.89 -8.68 1.12
C MET A 550 -0.65 -8.27 0.32
N THR A 551 -0.73 -8.33 -1.00
CA THR A 551 0.40 -8.03 -1.89
C THR A 551 0.00 -7.11 -3.04
N GLY A 552 0.99 -6.45 -3.63
CA GLY A 552 0.90 -5.68 -4.85
C GLY A 552 2.26 -5.65 -5.53
N THR A 553 2.29 -5.51 -6.84
CA THR A 553 3.52 -5.59 -7.63
C THR A 553 4.49 -4.47 -7.27
N MET A 554 5.71 -4.87 -6.90
CA MET A 554 6.88 -4.01 -6.76
C MET A 554 7.84 -4.27 -7.93
N ILE A 555 8.40 -3.21 -8.51
CA ILE A 555 9.36 -3.33 -9.61
C ILE A 555 10.60 -2.52 -9.26
N GLY A 556 11.76 -3.14 -9.32
CA GLY A 556 12.99 -2.45 -8.94
C GLY A 556 14.28 -3.20 -9.24
N MET A 557 15.35 -2.64 -8.74
CA MET A 557 16.71 -3.12 -8.88
C MET A 557 17.08 -4.02 -7.71
N TYR A 558 17.81 -5.10 -7.99
CA TYR A 558 18.23 -6.02 -6.95
C TYR A 558 19.61 -6.61 -7.19
N ALA A 559 20.22 -7.13 -6.12
CA ALA A 559 21.45 -7.90 -6.15
C ALA A 559 21.42 -9.00 -5.08
N THR A 560 21.99 -10.16 -5.37
CA THR A 560 22.01 -11.29 -4.43
C THR A 560 23.23 -12.16 -4.60
N GLY A 561 23.76 -12.71 -3.51
CA GLY A 561 24.78 -13.75 -3.50
C GLY A 561 24.22 -15.15 -3.68
N ASN A 562 22.86 -15.30 -3.81
CA ASN A 562 22.20 -16.59 -4.00
C ASN A 562 22.59 -17.64 -2.94
N GLY A 563 22.53 -17.26 -1.66
CA GLY A 563 22.84 -18.14 -0.52
C GLY A 563 24.31 -18.11 -0.09
N GLU A 564 25.17 -17.37 -0.78
CA GLU A 564 26.59 -17.24 -0.45
C GLU A 564 26.98 -15.81 -0.10
N ASP A 565 27.95 -15.67 0.80
CA ASP A 565 28.55 -14.38 1.10
C ASP A 565 29.37 -13.88 -0.08
N CYS A 566 29.13 -12.66 -0.51
CA CYS A 566 29.74 -12.09 -1.70
C CYS A 566 30.19 -10.64 -1.46
N GLU A 567 31.34 -10.25 -2.00
CA GLU A 567 31.82 -8.87 -1.96
C GLU A 567 31.53 -8.08 -3.24
N ASN A 568 30.86 -8.69 -4.22
CA ASN A 568 30.52 -8.03 -5.48
C ASN A 568 29.36 -7.04 -5.33
N TRP A 569 29.39 -5.98 -6.14
CA TRP A 569 28.40 -4.91 -6.17
C TRP A 569 27.85 -4.74 -7.58
N ALA A 570 26.55 -4.55 -7.68
CA ALA A 570 25.90 -4.10 -8.91
C ALA A 570 25.75 -2.58 -8.87
N GLU A 571 26.14 -1.92 -9.95
CA GLU A 571 26.03 -0.48 -10.14
C GLU A 571 24.88 -0.18 -11.09
N PHE A 572 23.90 0.66 -10.66
CA PHE A 572 22.78 1.13 -11.48
C PHE A 572 22.94 2.63 -11.72
N GLY A 573 23.25 2.99 -12.97
CA GLY A 573 23.51 4.38 -13.33
C GLY A 573 22.25 5.24 -13.43
N TRP A 574 21.12 4.65 -13.73
CA TRP A 574 19.80 5.30 -13.74
C TRP A 574 18.67 4.27 -13.79
N PHE A 575 17.49 4.72 -13.37
CA PHE A 575 16.23 3.97 -13.40
C PHE A 575 15.09 4.85 -13.89
N GLU A 576 14.20 4.31 -14.72
CA GLU A 576 13.05 5.01 -15.25
C GLU A 576 11.84 4.06 -15.25
N MET A 577 10.69 4.54 -14.77
CA MET A 577 9.41 3.85 -14.83
C MET A 577 8.34 4.83 -15.34
N GLU A 578 7.60 4.40 -16.40
CA GLU A 578 6.57 5.19 -17.08
C GLU A 578 5.26 4.40 -17.22
#